data_b652a3a5245b9e036cf9fd56c80b52ff
#
_entry.id   b652a3a5245b9e036cf9fd56c80b52ff
#
_cell.length_a   1.000
_cell.length_b   1.000
_cell.length_c   1.000
_cell.angle_alpha   90.00
_cell.angle_beta   90.00
_cell.angle_gamma   90.00
#
_symmetry.space_group_name_H-M   'P 1'
#
loop_
_entity.id
_entity.type
_entity.pdbx_description
1 polymer ?
#
loop_
_entity_poly.entity_id
_entity_poly.type
_entity_poly.pdbx_seq_one_letter_code
_entity_poly.pdbx_strand_id
1 'polypeptide(L)'
;MRINTFFYSIKQGIKNIWRNKMFSLASIATMAACIFMFGLFYIIITNFTSTVHSIEKGVSVTVFFDKGLDDIDIRAIGDKIGKRAEVRKMEYVSAEEAWKEYKKVYFQGKEELAKGFTDNPLANSAHYQIYLNDVSMQNSLVKYLQSLTGVREVKESAKVANTLTVSYTHLTLPT
;
A
#
# COMPACT_ATOMS: atom_id res chain seq x y z
N MET A 1 -7.19 -3.78 -60.30
CA MET A 1 -8.52 -4.44 -60.08
C MET A 1 -8.81 -4.72 -58.60
N ARG A 2 -7.85 -4.87 -57.71
CA ARG A 2 -8.11 -5.26 -56.30
C ARG A 2 -8.65 -4.15 -55.40
N ILE A 3 -8.36 -2.90 -55.66
CA ILE A 3 -8.77 -1.76 -54.84
C ILE A 3 -10.29 -1.47 -54.99
N ASN A 4 -10.77 -1.53 -56.25
CA ASN A 4 -12.20 -1.31 -56.49
C ASN A 4 -13.10 -2.41 -55.89
N THR A 5 -12.64 -3.65 -55.87
CA THR A 5 -13.33 -4.78 -55.23
C THR A 5 -13.37 -4.59 -53.71
N PHE A 6 -12.32 -4.08 -53.10
CA PHE A 6 -12.30 -3.79 -51.69
C PHE A 6 -13.32 -2.72 -51.28
N PHE A 7 -13.33 -1.59 -51.95
CA PHE A 7 -14.32 -0.54 -51.73
C PHE A 7 -15.75 -1.00 -51.97
N TYR A 8 -15.96 -1.82 -53.00
CA TYR A 8 -17.26 -2.43 -53.26
C TYR A 8 -17.71 -3.34 -52.12
N SER A 9 -16.82 -4.19 -51.61
CA SER A 9 -17.12 -5.09 -50.49
C SER A 9 -17.47 -4.33 -49.21
N ILE A 10 -16.73 -3.24 -48.89
CA ILE A 10 -17.06 -2.37 -47.76
C ILE A 10 -18.44 -1.74 -47.92
N LYS A 11 -18.74 -1.15 -49.07
CA LYS A 11 -20.02 -0.53 -49.36
C LYS A 11 -21.17 -1.52 -49.24
N GLN A 12 -20.97 -2.74 -49.74
CA GLN A 12 -21.96 -3.83 -49.65
C GLN A 12 -22.14 -4.29 -48.19
N GLY A 13 -21.07 -4.37 -47.43
CA GLY A 13 -21.12 -4.69 -46.00
C GLY A 13 -21.92 -3.68 -45.20
N ILE A 14 -21.65 -2.39 -45.39
CA ILE A 14 -22.42 -1.30 -44.75
C ILE A 14 -23.90 -1.36 -45.11
N LYS A 15 -24.21 -1.56 -46.40
CA LYS A 15 -25.60 -1.68 -46.86
C LYS A 15 -26.32 -2.88 -46.22
N ASN A 16 -25.64 -4.02 -46.04
CA ASN A 16 -26.20 -5.20 -45.41
C ASN A 16 -26.47 -4.98 -43.90
N ILE A 17 -25.59 -4.23 -43.19
CA ILE A 17 -25.81 -3.83 -41.79
C ILE A 17 -27.12 -3.04 -41.67
N TRP A 18 -27.33 -2.07 -42.50
CA TRP A 18 -28.57 -1.27 -42.49
C TRP A 18 -29.82 -2.07 -42.88
N ARG A 19 -29.70 -3.03 -43.80
CA ARG A 19 -30.81 -3.88 -44.20
C ARG A 19 -31.21 -4.86 -43.10
N ASN A 20 -30.25 -5.33 -42.29
CA ASN A 20 -30.47 -6.30 -41.22
C ASN A 20 -30.16 -5.69 -39.85
N LYS A 21 -30.72 -4.51 -39.61
CA LYS A 21 -30.38 -3.66 -38.45
C LYS A 21 -30.59 -4.32 -37.08
N MET A 22 -31.62 -5.17 -36.95
CA MET A 22 -31.90 -5.83 -35.67
C MET A 22 -30.80 -6.82 -35.28
N PHE A 23 -30.35 -7.68 -36.21
CA PHE A 23 -29.27 -8.63 -35.97
C PHE A 23 -27.89 -7.91 -35.79
N SER A 24 -27.65 -6.87 -36.61
CA SER A 24 -26.44 -6.08 -36.53
C SER A 24 -26.37 -5.35 -35.19
N LEU A 25 -27.48 -4.77 -34.74
CA LEU A 25 -27.55 -4.09 -33.44
C LEU A 25 -27.30 -5.07 -32.27
N ALA A 26 -27.92 -6.27 -32.32
CA ALA A 26 -27.70 -7.30 -31.33
C ALA A 26 -26.21 -7.72 -31.24
N SER A 27 -25.57 -7.95 -32.40
CA SER A 27 -24.15 -8.30 -32.44
C SER A 27 -23.27 -7.20 -31.90
N ILE A 28 -23.50 -5.93 -32.27
CA ILE A 28 -22.75 -4.78 -31.77
C ILE A 28 -22.94 -4.64 -30.26
N ALA A 29 -24.17 -4.77 -29.75
CA ALA A 29 -24.48 -4.69 -28.33
C ALA A 29 -23.76 -5.80 -27.54
N THR A 30 -23.74 -7.03 -28.07
CA THR A 30 -23.00 -8.13 -27.42
C THR A 30 -21.51 -7.86 -27.37
N MET A 31 -20.91 -7.43 -28.49
CA MET A 31 -19.46 -7.09 -28.51
C MET A 31 -19.14 -5.94 -27.58
N ALA A 32 -19.97 -4.89 -27.56
CA ALA A 32 -19.80 -3.76 -26.65
C ALA A 32 -19.90 -4.20 -25.18
N ALA A 33 -20.84 -5.05 -24.83
CA ALA A 33 -21.00 -5.61 -23.50
C ALA A 33 -19.78 -6.44 -23.09
N CYS A 34 -19.25 -7.27 -23.98
CA CYS A 34 -18.03 -8.04 -23.71
C CYS A 34 -16.82 -7.12 -23.44
N ILE A 35 -16.60 -6.12 -24.30
CA ILE A 35 -15.48 -5.17 -24.11
C ILE A 35 -15.65 -4.39 -22.80
N PHE A 36 -16.87 -3.95 -22.49
CA PHE A 36 -17.19 -3.26 -21.25
C PHE A 36 -16.90 -4.13 -20.02
N MET A 37 -17.31 -5.40 -20.04
CA MET A 37 -17.02 -6.34 -18.95
C MET A 37 -15.52 -6.58 -18.78
N PHE A 38 -14.76 -6.75 -19.87
CA PHE A 38 -13.31 -6.86 -19.80
C PHE A 38 -12.67 -5.60 -19.21
N GLY A 39 -13.12 -4.41 -19.61
CA GLY A 39 -12.66 -3.14 -19.06
C GLY A 39 -12.95 -3.02 -17.56
N LEU A 40 -14.16 -3.40 -17.12
CA LEU A 40 -14.53 -3.45 -15.71
C LEU A 40 -13.63 -4.39 -14.90
N PHE A 41 -13.44 -5.62 -15.37
CA PHE A 41 -12.55 -6.58 -14.70
C PHE A 41 -11.11 -6.07 -14.61
N TYR A 42 -10.60 -5.47 -15.68
CA TYR A 42 -9.27 -4.88 -15.66
C TYR A 42 -9.13 -3.76 -14.60
N ILE A 43 -10.11 -2.86 -14.53
CA ILE A 43 -10.13 -1.77 -13.53
C ILE A 43 -10.20 -2.35 -12.12
N ILE A 44 -11.07 -3.33 -11.87
CA ILE A 44 -11.20 -3.97 -10.54
C ILE A 44 -9.90 -4.62 -10.12
N ILE A 45 -9.28 -5.43 -11.00
CA ILE A 45 -8.02 -6.13 -10.69
C ILE A 45 -6.91 -5.13 -10.41
N THR A 46 -6.75 -4.08 -11.22
CA THR A 46 -5.68 -3.09 -11.05
C THR A 46 -5.85 -2.29 -9.77
N ASN A 47 -7.07 -1.86 -9.46
CA ASN A 47 -7.36 -1.14 -8.21
C ASN A 47 -7.23 -2.05 -6.99
N PHE A 48 -7.68 -3.30 -7.06
CA PHE A 48 -7.55 -4.26 -5.97
C PHE A 48 -6.07 -4.54 -5.66
N THR A 49 -5.24 -4.81 -6.67
CA THR A 49 -3.80 -5.03 -6.50
C THR A 49 -3.12 -3.81 -5.90
N SER A 50 -3.46 -2.61 -6.36
CA SER A 50 -2.92 -1.36 -5.81
C SER A 50 -3.33 -1.15 -4.36
N THR A 51 -4.57 -1.46 -4.01
CA THR A 51 -5.09 -1.34 -2.63
C THR A 51 -4.42 -2.34 -1.70
N VAL A 52 -4.28 -3.60 -2.12
CA VAL A 52 -3.58 -4.64 -1.34
C VAL A 52 -2.13 -4.24 -1.10
N HIS A 53 -1.40 -3.80 -2.12
CA HIS A 53 -0.04 -3.30 -1.95
C HIS A 53 0.06 -2.05 -1.05
N SER A 54 -0.94 -1.20 -1.05
CA SER A 54 -0.98 -0.03 -0.16
C SER A 54 -1.24 -0.42 1.28
N ILE A 55 -2.07 -1.43 1.51
CA ILE A 55 -2.35 -1.97 2.85
C ILE A 55 -1.11 -2.70 3.39
N GLU A 56 -0.47 -3.55 2.58
CA GLU A 56 0.78 -4.24 2.95
C GLU A 56 1.92 -3.27 3.25
N LYS A 57 2.00 -2.15 2.52
CA LYS A 57 2.97 -1.08 2.80
C LYS A 57 2.60 -0.28 4.05
N GLY A 58 1.33 -0.21 4.41
CA GLY A 58 0.83 0.55 5.57
C GLY A 58 0.96 -0.18 6.91
N VAL A 59 1.18 -1.49 6.91
CA VAL A 59 1.43 -2.25 8.14
C VAL A 59 2.91 -2.21 8.45
N SER A 60 3.28 -1.29 9.31
CA SER A 60 4.65 -1.15 9.81
C SER A 60 4.66 -1.21 11.34
N VAL A 61 5.75 -1.73 11.86
CA VAL A 61 6.08 -1.66 13.29
C VAL A 61 7.17 -0.61 13.45
N THR A 62 6.93 0.37 14.30
CA THR A 62 7.88 1.44 14.59
C THR A 62 8.56 1.16 15.92
N VAL A 63 9.89 1.19 15.94
CA VAL A 63 10.71 0.92 17.13
C VAL A 63 11.45 2.18 17.53
N PHE A 64 11.14 2.71 18.70
CA PHE A 64 11.83 3.84 19.30
C PHE A 64 12.89 3.38 20.27
N PHE A 65 14.02 4.10 20.32
CA PHE A 65 15.16 3.78 21.15
C PHE A 65 15.13 4.51 22.49
N ASP A 66 15.88 4.00 23.47
CA ASP A 66 16.12 4.68 24.72
C ASP A 66 16.86 6.00 24.49
N LYS A 67 16.61 6.97 25.37
CA LYS A 67 17.26 8.28 25.28
C LYS A 67 18.76 8.15 25.54
N GLY A 68 19.54 8.76 24.64
CA GLY A 68 21.01 8.79 24.80
C GLY A 68 21.70 7.53 24.29
N LEU A 69 21.02 6.68 23.52
CA LEU A 69 21.66 5.54 22.87
C LEU A 69 22.58 6.05 21.74
N ASP A 70 23.77 5.52 21.66
CA ASP A 70 24.75 5.87 20.63
C ASP A 70 24.34 5.25 19.27
N ASP A 71 24.75 5.89 18.18
CA ASP A 71 24.49 5.40 16.82
C ASP A 71 25.02 3.99 16.58
N ILE A 72 26.09 3.58 17.28
CA ILE A 72 26.67 2.24 17.19
C ILE A 72 25.68 1.21 17.74
N ASP A 73 25.09 1.50 18.90
CA ASP A 73 24.12 0.61 19.55
C ASP A 73 22.80 0.54 18.74
N ILE A 74 22.35 1.67 18.19
CA ILE A 74 21.19 1.72 17.29
C ILE A 74 21.41 0.83 16.06
N ARG A 75 22.60 0.88 15.45
CA ARG A 75 22.96 0.02 14.32
C ARG A 75 23.01 -1.45 14.73
N ALA A 76 23.59 -1.77 15.89
CA ALA A 76 23.65 -3.13 16.40
C ALA A 76 22.25 -3.73 16.65
N ILE A 77 21.30 -2.91 17.13
CA ILE A 77 19.90 -3.27 17.25
C ILE A 77 19.30 -3.51 15.85
N GLY A 78 19.57 -2.59 14.90
CA GLY A 78 19.12 -2.72 13.51
C GLY A 78 19.60 -4.02 12.86
N ASP A 79 20.86 -4.39 13.06
CA ASP A 79 21.43 -5.63 12.52
C ASP A 79 20.73 -6.89 13.08
N LYS A 80 20.34 -6.86 14.37
CA LYS A 80 19.58 -7.95 14.99
C LYS A 80 18.18 -8.05 14.41
N ILE A 81 17.52 -6.92 14.20
CA ILE A 81 16.17 -6.83 13.62
C ILE A 81 16.18 -7.27 12.14
N GLY A 82 17.14 -6.79 11.35
CA GLY A 82 17.24 -7.06 9.92
C GLY A 82 17.49 -8.53 9.57
N LYS A 83 18.01 -9.32 10.52
CA LYS A 83 18.21 -10.78 10.36
C LYS A 83 16.97 -11.62 10.59
N ARG A 84 15.87 -11.01 11.01
CA ARG A 84 14.63 -11.71 11.31
C ARG A 84 13.86 -12.04 10.03
N ALA A 85 13.34 -13.26 9.94
CA ALA A 85 12.59 -13.72 8.79
C ALA A 85 11.26 -12.96 8.57
N GLU A 86 10.73 -12.37 9.64
CA GLU A 86 9.51 -11.58 9.61
C GLU A 86 9.70 -10.22 8.91
N VAL A 87 10.95 -9.73 8.82
CA VAL A 87 11.27 -8.41 8.30
C VAL A 87 11.46 -8.45 6.78
N ARG A 88 10.63 -7.70 6.06
CA ARG A 88 10.77 -7.49 4.61
C ARG A 88 11.71 -6.34 4.29
N LYS A 89 11.51 -5.22 4.97
CA LYS A 89 12.27 -3.99 4.79
C LYS A 89 12.33 -3.25 6.11
N MET A 90 13.41 -2.57 6.35
CA MET A 90 13.60 -1.71 7.50
C MET A 90 14.19 -0.38 7.03
N GLU A 91 13.66 0.71 7.54
CA GLU A 91 14.09 2.07 7.25
C GLU A 91 14.44 2.77 8.56
N TYR A 92 15.60 3.41 8.60
CA TYR A 92 15.96 4.28 9.70
C TYR A 92 15.45 5.69 9.42
N VAL A 93 14.72 6.25 10.35
CA VAL A 93 14.23 7.62 10.31
C VAL A 93 14.92 8.39 11.44
N SER A 94 15.74 9.36 11.07
CA SER A 94 16.41 10.22 12.05
C SER A 94 15.41 11.17 12.73
N ALA A 95 15.77 11.70 13.88
CA ALA A 95 14.96 12.69 14.60
C ALA A 95 14.67 13.94 13.74
N GLU A 96 15.62 14.30 12.87
CA GLU A 96 15.49 15.44 11.96
C GLU A 96 14.51 15.16 10.82
N GLU A 97 14.59 13.96 10.21
CA GLU A 97 13.64 13.52 9.20
C GLU A 97 12.23 13.39 9.77
N ALA A 98 12.09 12.79 10.95
CA ALA A 98 10.82 12.68 11.65
C ALA A 98 10.18 14.06 11.89
N TRP A 99 10.98 15.03 12.30
CA TRP A 99 10.51 16.41 12.48
C TRP A 99 10.15 17.10 11.17
N LYS A 100 10.92 16.86 10.12
CA LYS A 100 10.63 17.37 8.77
C LYS A 100 9.32 16.84 8.22
N GLU A 101 9.09 15.54 8.36
CA GLU A 101 7.84 14.91 7.94
C GLU A 101 6.66 15.38 8.78
N TYR A 102 6.83 15.46 10.10
CA TYR A 102 5.81 15.99 10.99
C TYR A 102 5.39 17.41 10.58
N LYS A 103 6.36 18.27 10.32
CA LYS A 103 6.08 19.65 9.84
C LYS A 103 5.29 19.64 8.54
N LYS A 104 5.67 18.80 7.60
CA LYS A 104 5.00 18.69 6.29
C LYS A 104 3.55 18.25 6.41
N VAL A 105 3.24 17.34 7.33
CA VAL A 105 1.89 16.77 7.50
C VAL A 105 0.98 17.70 8.31
N TYR A 106 1.48 18.24 9.43
CA TYR A 106 0.65 18.94 10.39
C TYR A 106 0.65 20.46 10.24
N PHE A 107 1.70 21.04 9.63
CA PHE A 107 1.79 22.47 9.38
C PHE A 107 1.61 22.85 7.91
N GLN A 108 1.07 21.96 7.09
CA GLN A 108 0.79 22.24 5.69
C GLN A 108 -0.13 23.45 5.55
N GLY A 109 0.37 24.53 4.91
CA GLY A 109 -0.34 25.81 4.78
C GLY A 109 -0.29 26.73 6.01
N LYS A 110 0.45 26.37 7.08
CA LYS A 110 0.65 27.16 8.29
C LYS A 110 2.12 27.11 8.76
N GLU A 111 3.04 27.27 7.83
CA GLU A 111 4.48 27.14 8.07
C GLU A 111 5.03 28.12 9.14
N GLU A 112 4.33 29.23 9.36
CA GLU A 112 4.69 30.20 10.40
C GLU A 112 4.58 29.61 11.81
N LEU A 113 3.65 28.70 12.06
CA LEU A 113 3.52 28.04 13.36
C LEU A 113 4.71 27.14 13.66
N ALA A 114 5.36 26.59 12.63
CA ALA A 114 6.55 25.78 12.79
C ALA A 114 7.79 26.59 13.19
N LYS A 115 7.81 27.89 12.91
CA LYS A 115 8.90 28.81 13.31
C LYS A 115 8.94 29.11 14.81
N GLY A 116 7.84 28.85 15.53
CA GLY A 116 7.76 29.01 16.98
C GLY A 116 8.53 27.96 17.79
N PHE A 117 8.97 26.87 17.13
CA PHE A 117 9.78 25.83 17.77
C PHE A 117 11.26 26.16 17.59
N THR A 118 11.90 26.60 18.66
CA THR A 118 13.34 26.94 18.69
C THR A 118 14.20 25.67 18.61
N ASP A 119 13.71 24.57 19.21
CA ASP A 119 14.37 23.27 19.25
C ASP A 119 13.50 22.18 18.59
N ASN A 120 14.14 21.10 18.14
CA ASN A 120 13.44 19.95 17.62
C ASN A 120 12.70 19.18 18.74
N PRO A 121 11.36 19.26 18.85
CA PRO A 121 10.63 18.54 19.89
C PRO A 121 10.69 17.01 19.73
N LEU A 122 11.10 16.53 18.55
CA LEU A 122 11.30 15.13 18.23
C LEU A 122 12.78 14.70 18.30
N ALA A 123 13.64 15.42 19.00
CA ALA A 123 15.07 15.12 19.12
C ALA A 123 15.37 13.68 19.59
N ASN A 124 14.46 13.08 20.39
CA ASN A 124 14.58 11.70 20.87
C ASN A 124 13.62 10.73 20.15
N SER A 125 13.21 11.06 18.94
CA SER A 125 12.21 10.27 18.17
C SER A 125 12.80 9.57 16.94
N ALA A 126 14.14 9.41 16.92
CA ALA A 126 14.76 8.51 15.97
C ALA A 126 14.20 7.09 16.15
N HIS A 127 13.89 6.44 15.04
CA HIS A 127 13.23 5.15 15.07
C HIS A 127 13.56 4.30 13.83
N TYR A 128 13.36 2.99 13.95
CA TYR A 128 13.24 2.12 12.80
C TYR A 128 11.79 1.93 12.44
N GLN A 129 11.48 2.08 11.15
CA GLN A 129 10.21 1.68 10.58
C GLN A 129 10.39 0.34 9.88
N ILE A 130 9.69 -0.68 10.36
CA ILE A 130 9.87 -2.07 9.95
C ILE A 130 8.62 -2.52 9.21
N TYR A 131 8.80 -2.97 7.98
CA TYR A 131 7.75 -3.55 7.14
C TYR A 131 7.86 -5.06 7.19
N LEU A 132 6.75 -5.74 7.42
CA LEU A 132 6.70 -7.19 7.56
C LEU A 132 6.56 -7.89 6.21
N ASN A 133 7.04 -9.14 6.15
CA ASN A 133 6.76 -10.04 5.05
C ASN A 133 5.29 -10.50 5.08
N ASP A 134 4.76 -10.77 6.27
CA ASP A 134 3.39 -11.19 6.51
C ASP A 134 2.87 -10.54 7.80
N VAL A 135 1.67 -9.97 7.73
CA VAL A 135 1.01 -9.29 8.85
C VAL A 135 0.76 -10.25 10.02
N SER A 136 0.53 -11.53 9.76
CA SER A 136 0.33 -12.55 10.80
C SER A 136 1.53 -12.71 11.73
N MET A 137 2.73 -12.36 11.27
CA MET A 137 3.98 -12.41 12.05
C MET A 137 4.19 -11.18 12.95
N GLN A 138 3.32 -10.18 12.89
CA GLN A 138 3.46 -8.93 13.63
C GLN A 138 3.60 -9.17 15.13
N ASN A 139 2.73 -9.97 15.72
CA ASN A 139 2.74 -10.25 17.16
C ASN A 139 4.05 -10.91 17.63
N SER A 140 4.63 -11.80 16.82
CA SER A 140 5.89 -12.45 17.11
C SER A 140 7.04 -11.44 17.07
N LEU A 141 7.07 -10.61 16.03
CA LEU A 141 8.08 -9.57 15.89
C LEU A 141 7.99 -8.54 17.01
N VAL A 142 6.79 -8.05 17.34
CA VAL A 142 6.59 -7.06 18.43
C VAL A 142 7.10 -7.57 19.76
N LYS A 143 6.78 -8.82 20.14
CA LYS A 143 7.30 -9.44 21.37
C LYS A 143 8.82 -9.51 21.37
N TYR A 144 9.44 -9.87 20.26
CA TYR A 144 10.88 -9.89 20.12
C TYR A 144 11.47 -8.49 20.28
N LEU A 145 10.92 -7.49 19.59
CA LEU A 145 11.40 -6.10 19.65
C LEU A 145 11.32 -5.52 21.06
N GLN A 146 10.24 -5.82 21.79
CA GLN A 146 10.07 -5.41 23.19
C GLN A 146 11.06 -6.07 24.14
N SER A 147 11.62 -7.22 23.77
CA SER A 147 12.63 -7.92 24.58
C SER A 147 14.06 -7.41 24.37
N LEU A 148 14.29 -6.56 23.36
CA LEU A 148 15.60 -6.03 23.04
C LEU A 148 16.00 -4.90 24.01
N THR A 149 17.19 -4.99 24.58
CA THR A 149 17.77 -3.91 25.37
C THR A 149 18.04 -2.69 24.50
N GLY A 150 17.67 -1.49 24.95
CA GLY A 150 17.80 -0.25 24.19
C GLY A 150 16.56 0.13 23.37
N VAL A 151 15.52 -0.70 23.41
CA VAL A 151 14.21 -0.40 22.82
C VAL A 151 13.30 0.17 23.88
N ARG A 152 12.91 1.44 23.72
CA ARG A 152 12.02 2.15 24.64
C ARG A 152 10.55 1.83 24.40
N GLU A 153 10.15 1.84 23.15
CA GLU A 153 8.75 1.71 22.76
C GLU A 153 8.63 1.05 21.38
N VAL A 154 7.64 0.18 21.25
CA VAL A 154 7.28 -0.43 19.97
C VAL A 154 5.84 -0.05 19.67
N LYS A 155 5.63 0.69 18.57
CA LYS A 155 4.31 1.06 18.06
C LYS A 155 3.96 0.18 16.89
N GLU A 156 2.81 -0.44 16.97
CA GLU A 156 2.24 -1.25 15.90
C GLU A 156 1.10 -0.51 15.20
N SER A 157 0.93 -0.74 13.93
CA SER A 157 -0.20 -0.22 13.16
C SER A 157 -1.45 -1.03 13.49
N ALA A 158 -2.07 -0.72 14.64
CA ALA A 158 -3.20 -1.46 15.22
C ALA A 158 -4.45 -1.54 14.31
N LYS A 159 -4.60 -0.61 13.37
CA LYS A 159 -5.82 -0.50 12.55
C LYS A 159 -6.05 -1.64 11.56
N VAL A 160 -4.99 -2.30 11.09
CA VAL A 160 -5.10 -3.32 10.04
C VAL A 160 -5.08 -4.73 10.62
N ALA A 161 -4.29 -4.97 11.66
CA ALA A 161 -4.20 -6.27 12.31
C ALA A 161 -5.55 -6.71 12.91
N ASN A 162 -6.25 -5.82 13.61
CA ASN A 162 -7.56 -6.12 14.21
C ASN A 162 -8.66 -6.34 13.15
N THR A 163 -8.66 -5.60 12.05
CA THR A 163 -9.69 -5.75 11.02
C THR A 163 -9.53 -7.07 10.26
N LEU A 164 -8.30 -7.49 9.98
CA LEU A 164 -8.03 -8.76 9.32
C LEU A 164 -8.30 -9.95 10.25
N THR A 165 -7.89 -9.88 11.52
CA THR A 165 -8.12 -10.95 12.50
C THR A 165 -9.62 -11.17 12.76
N VAL A 166 -10.41 -10.10 12.88
CA VAL A 166 -11.87 -10.17 13.02
C VAL A 166 -12.53 -10.77 11.77
N SER A 167 -12.05 -10.45 10.57
CA SER A 167 -12.59 -10.99 9.33
C SER A 167 -12.32 -12.48 9.18
N TYR A 168 -11.13 -12.97 9.57
CA TYR A 168 -10.80 -14.41 9.55
C TYR A 168 -11.56 -15.21 10.61
N THR A 169 -11.78 -14.67 11.82
CA THR A 169 -12.52 -15.36 12.88
C THR A 169 -14.01 -15.48 12.55
N HIS A 170 -14.60 -14.54 11.83
CA HIS A 170 -16.00 -14.64 11.39
C HIS A 170 -16.21 -15.62 10.23
N LEU A 171 -15.17 -15.89 9.43
CA LEU A 171 -15.24 -16.86 8.31
C LEU A 171 -15.01 -18.32 8.73
N THR A 172 -14.46 -18.56 9.91
CA THR A 172 -14.07 -19.90 10.40
C THR A 172 -14.91 -20.40 11.58
N LEU A 173 -16.07 -19.81 11.87
CA LEU A 173 -17.00 -20.38 12.83
C LEU A 173 -17.60 -21.68 12.27
N PRO A 174 -17.31 -22.84 12.85
CA PRO A 174 -17.99 -24.08 12.46
C PRO A 174 -19.46 -24.02 12.88
N THR A 175 -20.29 -24.33 11.94
CA THR A 175 -21.70 -24.69 12.17
C THR A 175 -21.83 -25.93 13.04
#